data_0c1074477e6ee72d151d7c2ca6c5d18d
#
_entry.id   0c1074477e6ee72d151d7c2ca6c5d18d
#
_cell.length_a   1.000
_cell.length_b   1.000
_cell.length_c   1.000
_cell.angle_alpha   90.00
_cell.angle_beta   90.00
_cell.angle_gamma   90.00
#
_symmetry.space_group_name_H-M   'P 1'
#
loop_
_entity.id
_entity.type
_entity.pdbx_description
1 polymer ?
#
loop_
_entity_poly.entity_id
_entity_poly.type
_entity_poly.pdbx_seq_one_letter_code
_entity_poly.pdbx_strand_id
1 'polypeptide(L)'
;MQDAVIVQHPDSPPQRPTELVLLFHGVGSDAESLRPLGEVLRESLSHAWIVSVRSPEASGLGGWQWFSVQGITEANRPARVTAAMPRFVETVRRWQRQAGVDAAATTLIGFSQGAIMALESTQLDQAPAGRVVAIAGRFAQAPRIAPARTRLHLLHGELDRVMPVALAVDAAERLRVLGADVTLDRFTGLAHGIDGQVARRLVERIVEDGDRTAT
;
A
#
# COMPACT_ATOMS: atom_id res chain seq x y z
N MET A 1 16.54 -4.16 16.63
CA MET A 1 16.16 -3.34 15.44
C MET A 1 14.64 -3.24 15.44
N GLN A 2 14.10 -2.05 15.31
CA GLN A 2 12.66 -1.83 15.31
C GLN A 2 12.03 -2.41 14.03
N ASP A 3 10.95 -3.20 14.17
CA ASP A 3 10.22 -3.79 13.04
C ASP A 3 9.27 -2.80 12.36
N ALA A 4 9.15 -1.59 12.88
CA ALA A 4 8.33 -0.51 12.34
C ALA A 4 8.76 0.84 12.93
N VAL A 5 8.41 1.90 12.20
CA VAL A 5 8.50 3.30 12.66
C VAL A 5 7.08 3.81 12.86
N ILE A 6 6.76 4.18 14.10
CA ILE A 6 5.49 4.86 14.41
C ILE A 6 5.70 6.33 14.07
N VAL A 7 5.06 6.80 13.01
CA VAL A 7 5.11 8.21 12.57
C VAL A 7 4.13 9.05 13.37
N GLN A 8 2.94 8.50 13.61
CA GLN A 8 1.92 9.13 14.43
C GLN A 8 1.18 8.10 15.26
N HIS A 9 1.00 8.42 16.52
CA HIS A 9 0.07 7.78 17.43
C HIS A 9 -0.87 8.89 17.94
N PRO A 10 -2.20 8.73 17.89
CA PRO A 10 -3.09 9.74 18.45
C PRO A 10 -2.80 9.94 19.92
N ASP A 11 -2.35 11.14 20.27
CA ASP A 11 -1.98 11.50 21.65
C ASP A 11 -3.23 11.70 22.49
N SER A 12 -3.43 10.86 23.47
CA SER A 12 -4.30 10.97 24.63
C SER A 12 -5.68 10.29 24.56
N PRO A 13 -6.03 9.49 25.58
CA PRO A 13 -7.42 9.16 25.87
C PRO A 13 -8.23 10.46 26.11
N PRO A 14 -9.48 10.57 25.64
CA PRO A 14 -10.36 9.44 25.34
C PRO A 14 -10.50 9.09 23.84
N GLN A 15 -9.67 9.65 22.97
CA GLN A 15 -9.83 9.43 21.52
C GLN A 15 -9.14 8.14 21.10
N ARG A 16 -9.92 7.11 20.77
CA ARG A 16 -9.43 5.95 20.06
C ARG A 16 -9.06 6.36 18.64
N PRO A 17 -7.98 5.82 18.05
CA PRO A 17 -7.71 6.05 16.64
C PRO A 17 -8.92 5.63 15.81
N THR A 18 -9.32 6.49 14.89
CA THR A 18 -10.46 6.22 14.00
C THR A 18 -10.00 5.51 12.73
N GLU A 19 -8.70 5.54 12.45
CA GLU A 19 -8.10 5.00 11.24
C GLU A 19 -6.68 4.50 11.51
N LEU A 20 -6.28 3.42 10.81
CA LEU A 20 -4.92 2.91 10.76
C LEU A 20 -4.37 3.03 9.34
N VAL A 21 -3.24 3.70 9.20
CA VAL A 21 -2.49 3.81 7.94
C VAL A 21 -1.17 3.05 8.07
N LEU A 22 -0.99 2.03 7.23
CA LEU A 22 0.24 1.24 7.17
C LEU A 22 1.00 1.53 5.87
N LEU A 23 2.27 1.89 5.99
CA LEU A 23 3.16 2.18 4.88
C LEU A 23 4.11 1.00 4.67
N PHE A 24 4.24 0.52 3.42
CA PHE A 24 5.02 -0.65 3.04
C PHE A 24 6.05 -0.29 1.98
N HIS A 25 7.31 -0.33 2.34
CA HIS A 25 8.44 0.06 1.49
C HIS A 25 8.75 -0.93 0.35
N GLY A 26 9.54 -0.49 -0.61
CA GLY A 26 10.07 -1.31 -1.70
C GLY A 26 11.23 -2.22 -1.27
N VAL A 27 11.61 -3.16 -2.15
CA VAL A 27 12.77 -4.05 -1.94
C VAL A 27 14.07 -3.25 -1.76
N GLY A 28 14.92 -3.73 -0.85
CA GLY A 28 16.21 -3.10 -0.58
C GLY A 28 16.14 -1.86 0.33
N SER A 29 14.98 -1.56 0.87
CA SER A 29 14.71 -0.42 1.74
C SER A 29 14.37 -0.87 3.16
N ASP A 30 13.83 0.04 3.97
CA ASP A 30 13.42 -0.20 5.36
C ASP A 30 12.22 0.68 5.76
N ALA A 31 11.81 0.58 7.03
CA ALA A 31 10.69 1.36 7.54
C ALA A 31 10.94 2.88 7.57
N GLU A 32 12.19 3.34 7.70
CA GLU A 32 12.50 4.78 7.73
C GLU A 32 12.28 5.46 6.37
N SER A 33 12.39 4.70 5.28
CA SER A 33 12.31 5.24 3.92
C SER A 33 10.95 5.87 3.57
N LEU A 34 9.85 5.41 4.19
CA LEU A 34 8.52 5.99 3.98
C LEU A 34 8.08 6.93 5.12
N ARG A 35 8.95 7.19 6.10
CA ARG A 35 8.67 8.15 7.16
C ARG A 35 8.31 9.53 6.62
N PRO A 36 9.05 10.11 5.63
CA PRO A 36 8.67 11.42 5.07
C PRO A 36 7.25 11.45 4.48
N LEU A 37 6.81 10.35 3.84
CA LEU A 37 5.44 10.24 3.35
C LEU A 37 4.43 10.18 4.50
N GLY A 38 4.76 9.47 5.58
CA GLY A 38 3.96 9.42 6.80
C GLY A 38 3.80 10.79 7.46
N GLU A 39 4.85 11.61 7.48
CA GLU A 39 4.80 12.98 8.01
C GLU A 39 3.85 13.88 7.19
N VAL A 40 3.83 13.75 5.86
CA VAL A 40 2.86 14.46 5.02
C VAL A 40 1.42 14.04 5.33
N LEU A 41 1.18 12.73 5.51
CA LEU A 41 -0.14 12.22 5.87
C LEU A 41 -0.62 12.70 7.24
N ARG A 42 0.29 12.82 8.21
CA ARG A 42 0.00 13.27 9.57
C ARG A 42 -0.65 14.65 9.60
N GLU A 43 -0.28 15.54 8.68
CA GLU A 43 -0.84 16.90 8.61
C GLU A 43 -2.34 16.89 8.29
N SER A 44 -2.82 15.87 7.57
CA SER A 44 -4.22 15.76 7.14
C SER A 44 -5.03 14.71 7.91
N LEU A 45 -4.38 13.78 8.60
CA LEU A 45 -5.00 12.64 9.29
C LEU A 45 -4.67 12.65 10.79
N SER A 46 -5.08 13.72 11.49
CA SER A 46 -4.72 13.96 12.90
C SER A 46 -5.17 12.84 13.87
N HIS A 47 -6.19 12.06 13.52
CA HIS A 47 -6.73 10.97 14.33
C HIS A 47 -6.31 9.57 13.87
N ALA A 48 -5.46 9.48 12.83
CA ALA A 48 -4.98 8.21 12.33
C ALA A 48 -3.76 7.73 13.12
N TRP A 49 -3.65 6.43 13.28
CA TRP A 49 -2.37 5.81 13.61
C TRP A 49 -1.61 5.55 12.31
N ILE A 50 -0.43 6.15 12.15
CA ILE A 50 0.40 6.06 10.93
C ILE A 50 1.68 5.31 11.27
N VAL A 51 1.89 4.18 10.61
CA VAL A 51 3.02 3.28 10.87
C VAL A 51 3.70 2.88 9.58
N SER A 52 5.00 3.12 9.48
CA SER A 52 5.83 2.57 8.42
C SER A 52 6.42 1.23 8.86
N VAL A 53 6.12 0.17 8.11
CA VAL A 53 6.40 -1.21 8.47
C VAL A 53 7.60 -1.73 7.70
N ARG A 54 8.57 -2.32 8.42
CA ARG A 54 9.70 -3.04 7.82
C ARG A 54 9.25 -4.41 7.32
N SER A 55 9.62 -4.75 6.09
CA SER A 55 9.43 -6.10 5.57
C SER A 55 10.31 -7.14 6.31
N PRO A 56 9.87 -8.42 6.34
CA PRO A 56 10.41 -9.37 7.31
C PRO A 56 11.75 -10.02 6.95
N GLU A 57 12.16 -9.95 5.67
CA GLU A 57 13.33 -10.66 5.17
C GLU A 57 14.46 -9.68 4.80
N ALA A 58 15.70 -10.03 5.14
CA ALA A 58 16.85 -9.30 4.64
C ALA A 58 16.96 -9.48 3.12
N SER A 59 17.22 -8.40 2.39
CA SER A 59 17.41 -8.43 0.96
C SER A 59 18.89 -8.64 0.60
N GLY A 60 19.15 -9.46 -0.42
CA GLY A 60 20.49 -9.58 -1.01
C GLY A 60 21.01 -8.31 -1.68
N LEU A 61 20.15 -7.30 -1.87
CA LEU A 61 20.49 -5.98 -2.39
C LEU A 61 20.79 -4.95 -1.29
N GLY A 62 20.86 -5.40 -0.03
CA GLY A 62 20.84 -4.52 1.16
C GLY A 62 19.40 -4.23 1.60
N GLY A 63 19.23 -3.78 2.86
CA GLY A 63 17.91 -3.53 3.43
C GLY A 63 17.01 -4.77 3.51
N TRP A 64 15.70 -4.58 3.29
CA TRP A 64 14.67 -5.58 3.57
C TRP A 64 13.75 -5.82 2.36
N GLN A 65 13.03 -6.94 2.34
CA GLN A 65 12.11 -7.35 1.28
C GLN A 65 10.94 -8.18 1.81
N TRP A 66 9.81 -8.14 1.08
CA TRP A 66 8.65 -8.99 1.35
C TRP A 66 8.83 -10.40 0.79
N PHE A 67 9.46 -10.49 -0.37
CA PHE A 67 9.85 -11.73 -1.02
C PHE A 67 11.13 -11.52 -1.83
N SER A 68 11.92 -12.57 -2.02
CA SER A 68 13.18 -12.46 -2.77
C SER A 68 12.94 -12.10 -4.24
N VAL A 69 13.68 -11.11 -4.73
CA VAL A 69 13.70 -10.75 -6.16
C VAL A 69 14.81 -11.43 -6.94
N GLN A 70 15.68 -12.18 -6.28
CA GLN A 70 16.75 -12.92 -6.96
C GLN A 70 16.16 -13.98 -7.91
N GLY A 71 16.48 -13.89 -9.21
CA GLY A 71 15.94 -14.77 -10.23
C GLY A 71 14.42 -14.68 -10.40
N ILE A 72 13.81 -13.52 -10.09
CA ILE A 72 12.38 -13.31 -10.31
C ILE A 72 12.07 -13.21 -11.80
N THR A 73 10.98 -13.84 -12.20
CA THR A 73 10.42 -13.81 -13.56
C THR A 73 8.91 -13.59 -13.47
N GLU A 74 8.27 -13.28 -14.60
CA GLU A 74 6.80 -13.20 -14.65
C GLU A 74 6.14 -14.52 -14.25
N ALA A 75 6.75 -15.64 -14.63
CA ALA A 75 6.21 -16.99 -14.34
C ALA A 75 6.28 -17.35 -12.84
N ASN A 76 7.32 -16.94 -12.12
CA ASN A 76 7.50 -17.33 -10.72
C ASN A 76 7.07 -16.26 -9.70
N ARG A 77 6.83 -15.03 -10.14
CA ARG A 77 6.38 -13.92 -9.27
C ARG A 77 5.11 -14.27 -8.48
N PRO A 78 4.03 -14.80 -9.12
CA PRO A 78 2.80 -15.12 -8.38
C PRO A 78 3.03 -16.07 -7.22
N ALA A 79 3.81 -17.13 -7.41
CA ALA A 79 4.10 -18.10 -6.36
C ALA A 79 4.89 -17.48 -5.19
N ARG A 80 5.86 -16.59 -5.47
CA ARG A 80 6.63 -15.90 -4.42
C ARG A 80 5.76 -14.94 -3.60
N VAL A 81 4.88 -14.18 -4.26
CA VAL A 81 3.95 -13.28 -3.60
C VAL A 81 2.95 -14.06 -2.76
N THR A 82 2.41 -15.16 -3.29
CA THR A 82 1.50 -16.05 -2.55
C THR A 82 2.16 -16.62 -1.30
N ALA A 83 3.42 -17.05 -1.39
CA ALA A 83 4.17 -17.57 -0.24
C ALA A 83 4.43 -16.50 0.85
N ALA A 84 4.60 -15.23 0.47
CA ALA A 84 4.81 -14.12 1.41
C ALA A 84 3.49 -13.59 2.02
N MET A 85 2.35 -13.82 1.37
CA MET A 85 1.07 -13.22 1.72
C MET A 85 0.59 -13.52 3.16
N PRO A 86 0.69 -14.74 3.71
CA PRO A 86 0.27 -15.00 5.09
C PRO A 86 0.97 -14.10 6.11
N ARG A 87 2.27 -13.87 5.92
CA ARG A 87 3.09 -13.01 6.78
C ARG A 87 2.73 -11.53 6.65
N PHE A 88 2.42 -11.09 5.44
CA PHE A 88 1.95 -9.75 5.17
C PHE A 88 0.60 -9.48 5.87
N VAL A 89 -0.38 -10.38 5.69
CA VAL A 89 -1.70 -10.27 6.31
C VAL A 89 -1.60 -10.30 7.84
N GLU A 90 -0.76 -11.17 8.42
CA GLU A 90 -0.57 -11.22 9.87
C GLU A 90 0.05 -9.91 10.39
N THR A 91 0.96 -9.30 9.64
CA THR A 91 1.50 -7.98 9.98
C THR A 91 0.41 -6.91 10.02
N VAL A 92 -0.48 -6.87 9.01
CA VAL A 92 -1.63 -5.96 8.99
C VAL A 92 -2.55 -6.20 10.20
N ARG A 93 -2.95 -7.45 10.44
CA ARG A 93 -3.82 -7.83 11.55
C ARG A 93 -3.23 -7.50 12.91
N ARG A 94 -1.93 -7.67 13.09
CA ARG A 94 -1.23 -7.29 14.32
C ARG A 94 -1.40 -5.80 14.62
N TRP A 95 -1.20 -4.94 13.62
CA TRP A 95 -1.37 -3.51 13.77
C TRP A 95 -2.84 -3.10 13.97
N GLN A 96 -3.79 -3.77 13.32
CA GLN A 96 -5.23 -3.58 13.56
C GLN A 96 -5.59 -3.86 15.01
N ARG A 97 -5.13 -5.00 15.55
CA ARG A 97 -5.35 -5.33 16.97
C ARG A 97 -4.72 -4.29 17.91
N GLN A 98 -3.52 -3.83 17.60
CA GLN A 98 -2.80 -2.84 18.40
C GLN A 98 -3.49 -1.46 18.36
N ALA A 99 -3.98 -1.05 17.20
CA ALA A 99 -4.71 0.20 17.02
C ALA A 99 -6.19 0.12 17.50
N GLY A 100 -6.73 -1.08 17.65
CA GLY A 100 -8.14 -1.30 18.01
C GLY A 100 -9.11 -0.96 16.88
N VAL A 101 -8.69 -1.12 15.62
CA VAL A 101 -9.48 -0.87 14.41
C VAL A 101 -9.64 -2.14 13.57
N ASP A 102 -10.65 -2.17 12.71
CA ASP A 102 -10.91 -3.27 11.78
C ASP A 102 -10.37 -2.99 10.36
N ALA A 103 -10.66 -3.90 9.45
CA ALA A 103 -10.25 -3.76 8.06
C ALA A 103 -10.89 -2.53 7.38
N ALA A 104 -12.12 -2.18 7.71
CA ALA A 104 -12.82 -1.05 7.09
C ALA A 104 -12.13 0.30 7.42
N ALA A 105 -11.57 0.42 8.63
CA ALA A 105 -10.82 1.58 9.09
C ALA A 105 -9.31 1.47 8.84
N THR A 106 -8.87 0.55 7.97
CA THR A 106 -7.45 0.35 7.65
C THR A 106 -7.15 0.78 6.22
N THR A 107 -6.09 1.58 6.05
CA THR A 107 -5.50 1.97 4.76
C THR A 107 -4.11 1.34 4.62
N LEU A 108 -3.88 0.62 3.52
CA LEU A 108 -2.55 0.13 3.15
C LEU A 108 -1.98 1.00 2.03
N ILE A 109 -0.80 1.56 2.25
CA ILE A 109 -0.07 2.34 1.25
C ILE A 109 1.22 1.62 0.95
N GLY A 110 1.38 1.13 -0.27
CA GLY A 110 2.58 0.43 -0.68
C GLY A 110 3.36 1.18 -1.75
N PHE A 111 4.67 1.12 -1.67
CA PHE A 111 5.58 1.53 -2.73
C PHE A 111 6.28 0.33 -3.34
N SER A 112 6.33 0.24 -4.67
CA SER A 112 7.06 -0.79 -5.40
C SER A 112 6.69 -2.21 -4.94
N GLN A 113 7.59 -2.98 -4.32
CA GLN A 113 7.32 -4.31 -3.79
C GLN A 113 6.23 -4.30 -2.70
N GLY A 114 6.21 -3.27 -1.83
CA GLY A 114 5.14 -3.08 -0.85
C GLY A 114 3.78 -2.86 -1.50
N ALA A 115 3.73 -2.18 -2.66
CA ALA A 115 2.52 -2.02 -3.45
C ALA A 115 2.04 -3.34 -4.06
N ILE A 116 2.95 -4.22 -4.49
CA ILE A 116 2.58 -5.58 -4.96
C ILE A 116 1.87 -6.34 -3.85
N MET A 117 2.42 -6.34 -2.64
CA MET A 117 1.82 -7.04 -1.50
C MET A 117 0.45 -6.47 -1.12
N ALA A 118 0.33 -5.14 -1.08
CA ALA A 118 -0.92 -4.47 -0.77
C ALA A 118 -2.00 -4.75 -1.83
N LEU A 119 -1.66 -4.70 -3.12
CA LEU A 119 -2.58 -5.02 -4.22
C LEU A 119 -3.00 -6.50 -4.19
N GLU A 120 -2.07 -7.43 -4.07
CA GLU A 120 -2.40 -8.87 -4.03
C GLU A 120 -3.19 -9.26 -2.78
N SER A 121 -3.07 -8.53 -1.67
CA SER A 121 -3.90 -8.75 -0.49
C SER A 121 -5.39 -8.48 -0.74
N THR A 122 -5.72 -7.66 -1.75
CA THR A 122 -7.10 -7.40 -2.18
C THR A 122 -7.73 -8.55 -2.98
N GLN A 123 -6.91 -9.51 -3.41
CA GLN A 123 -7.34 -10.69 -4.17
C GLN A 123 -7.61 -11.91 -3.28
N LEU A 124 -7.58 -11.71 -1.96
CA LEU A 124 -8.01 -12.70 -0.97
C LEU A 124 -9.53 -12.65 -0.78
N ASP A 125 -10.13 -13.73 -0.32
CA ASP A 125 -11.57 -13.81 0.00
C ASP A 125 -12.02 -12.70 0.97
N GLN A 126 -11.14 -12.32 1.88
CA GLN A 126 -11.31 -11.20 2.80
C GLN A 126 -10.11 -10.27 2.70
N ALA A 127 -10.27 -9.18 1.97
CA ALA A 127 -9.27 -8.14 1.90
C ALA A 127 -9.01 -7.54 3.30
N PRO A 128 -7.74 -7.37 3.70
CA PRO A 128 -7.43 -6.93 5.06
C PRO A 128 -7.58 -5.42 5.30
N ALA A 129 -8.06 -4.66 4.30
CA ALA A 129 -8.17 -3.20 4.40
C ALA A 129 -9.34 -2.66 3.58
N GLY A 130 -9.93 -1.54 4.04
CA GLY A 130 -10.96 -0.79 3.34
C GLY A 130 -10.43 0.10 2.22
N ARG A 131 -9.13 0.42 2.25
CA ARG A 131 -8.45 1.21 1.22
C ARG A 131 -7.06 0.68 0.95
N VAL A 132 -6.67 0.64 -0.32
CA VAL A 132 -5.31 0.33 -0.76
C VAL A 132 -4.84 1.39 -1.74
N VAL A 133 -3.69 2.00 -1.46
CA VAL A 133 -2.99 2.91 -2.35
C VAL A 133 -1.69 2.25 -2.79
N ALA A 134 -1.56 2.02 -4.08
CA ALA A 134 -0.38 1.42 -4.70
C ALA A 134 0.41 2.47 -5.48
N ILE A 135 1.62 2.78 -5.02
CA ILE A 135 2.51 3.74 -5.65
C ILE A 135 3.60 2.97 -6.41
N ALA A 136 3.71 3.21 -7.73
CA ALA A 136 4.68 2.56 -8.61
C ALA A 136 4.68 1.03 -8.45
N GLY A 137 3.48 0.43 -8.36
CA GLY A 137 3.27 -0.99 -8.10
C GLY A 137 2.55 -1.70 -9.24
N ARG A 138 2.41 -3.00 -9.09
CA ARG A 138 1.66 -3.87 -10.00
C ARG A 138 1.05 -5.05 -9.26
N PHE A 139 0.07 -5.71 -9.85
CA PHE A 139 -0.31 -7.05 -9.41
C PHE A 139 0.74 -8.09 -9.85
N ALA A 140 0.87 -9.17 -9.09
CA ALA A 140 1.75 -10.30 -9.45
C ALA A 140 1.24 -11.05 -10.68
N GLN A 141 -0.08 -11.05 -10.89
CA GLN A 141 -0.79 -11.53 -12.06
C GLN A 141 -2.04 -10.66 -12.28
N ALA A 142 -2.69 -10.74 -13.44
CA ALA A 142 -3.88 -9.93 -13.73
C ALA A 142 -4.93 -10.05 -12.60
N PRO A 143 -5.58 -8.95 -12.17
CA PRO A 143 -6.63 -8.99 -11.16
C PRO A 143 -7.72 -10.00 -11.50
N ARG A 144 -8.15 -10.78 -10.51
CA ARG A 144 -9.08 -11.90 -10.66
C ARG A 144 -10.49 -11.59 -10.16
N ILE A 145 -10.56 -10.77 -9.11
CA ILE A 145 -11.81 -10.37 -8.46
C ILE A 145 -11.83 -8.86 -8.21
N ALA A 146 -13.03 -8.29 -8.12
CA ALA A 146 -13.24 -6.98 -7.52
C ALA A 146 -13.33 -7.13 -6.00
N PRO A 147 -12.50 -6.46 -5.20
CA PRO A 147 -12.64 -6.50 -3.75
C PRO A 147 -13.90 -5.73 -3.33
N ALA A 148 -14.86 -6.43 -2.74
CA ALA A 148 -16.21 -5.91 -2.50
C ALA A 148 -16.28 -4.68 -1.56
N ARG A 149 -15.29 -4.49 -0.70
CA ARG A 149 -15.26 -3.45 0.35
C ARG A 149 -13.93 -2.71 0.43
N THR A 150 -13.12 -2.79 -0.62
CA THR A 150 -11.82 -2.13 -0.66
C THR A 150 -11.77 -1.17 -1.84
N ARG A 151 -11.52 0.10 -1.57
CA ARG A 151 -11.25 1.11 -2.58
C ARG A 151 -9.78 1.08 -2.98
N LEU A 152 -9.52 1.21 -4.27
CA LEU A 152 -8.18 1.08 -4.84
C LEU A 152 -7.73 2.39 -5.49
N HIS A 153 -6.53 2.86 -5.16
CA HIS A 153 -5.89 4.00 -5.82
C HIS A 153 -4.53 3.55 -6.38
N LEU A 154 -4.36 3.66 -7.68
CA LEU A 154 -3.11 3.38 -8.37
C LEU A 154 -2.45 4.71 -8.74
N LEU A 155 -1.25 4.97 -8.22
CA LEU A 155 -0.46 6.18 -8.46
C LEU A 155 0.82 5.77 -9.18
N HIS A 156 1.05 6.23 -10.43
CA HIS A 156 2.15 5.70 -11.24
C HIS A 156 2.83 6.75 -12.12
N GLY A 157 4.16 6.73 -12.11
CA GLY A 157 4.97 7.57 -12.99
C GLY A 157 4.98 7.06 -14.42
N GLU A 158 4.80 7.94 -15.42
CA GLU A 158 4.76 7.55 -16.84
C GLU A 158 6.13 7.12 -17.38
N LEU A 159 7.20 7.55 -16.71
CA LEU A 159 8.59 7.20 -17.08
C LEU A 159 9.15 6.03 -16.23
N ASP A 160 8.30 5.32 -15.50
CA ASP A 160 8.73 4.18 -14.69
C ASP A 160 9.24 3.03 -15.59
N ARG A 161 10.55 2.76 -15.51
CA ARG A 161 11.22 1.68 -16.24
C ARG A 161 11.40 0.41 -15.41
N VAL A 162 11.13 0.46 -14.11
CA VAL A 162 11.19 -0.69 -13.21
C VAL A 162 9.87 -1.46 -13.25
N MET A 163 8.77 -0.72 -13.15
CA MET A 163 7.40 -1.23 -13.32
C MET A 163 6.67 -0.36 -14.35
N PRO A 164 6.66 -0.73 -15.64
CA PRO A 164 6.03 0.08 -16.68
C PRO A 164 4.59 0.46 -16.35
N VAL A 165 4.23 1.72 -16.56
CA VAL A 165 2.89 2.27 -16.26
C VAL A 165 1.76 1.49 -16.94
N ALA A 166 2.02 0.85 -18.07
CA ALA A 166 1.06 -0.03 -18.76
C ALA A 166 0.49 -1.11 -17.83
N LEU A 167 1.28 -1.64 -16.90
CA LEU A 167 0.82 -2.64 -15.92
C LEU A 167 -0.25 -2.07 -14.97
N ALA A 168 -0.15 -0.80 -14.61
CA ALA A 168 -1.17 -0.14 -13.78
C ALA A 168 -2.42 0.22 -14.61
N VAL A 169 -2.24 0.60 -15.88
CA VAL A 169 -3.36 0.87 -16.82
C VAL A 169 -4.16 -0.41 -17.02
N ASP A 170 -3.52 -1.51 -17.42
CA ASP A 170 -4.18 -2.80 -17.66
C ASP A 170 -4.90 -3.30 -16.40
N ALA A 171 -4.27 -3.14 -15.23
CA ALA A 171 -4.86 -3.53 -13.95
C ALA A 171 -6.11 -2.69 -13.63
N ALA A 172 -6.05 -1.36 -13.82
CA ALA A 172 -7.18 -0.47 -13.57
C ALA A 172 -8.36 -0.77 -14.52
N GLU A 173 -8.10 -1.01 -15.80
CA GLU A 173 -9.12 -1.40 -16.78
C GLU A 173 -9.77 -2.73 -16.38
N ARG A 174 -8.96 -3.73 -16.07
CA ARG A 174 -9.45 -5.04 -15.63
C ARG A 174 -10.29 -4.95 -14.37
N LEU A 175 -9.85 -4.19 -13.37
CA LEU A 175 -10.59 -3.99 -12.12
C LEU A 175 -11.94 -3.29 -12.35
N ARG A 176 -12.01 -2.29 -13.24
CA ARG A 176 -13.28 -1.64 -13.61
C ARG A 176 -14.23 -2.61 -14.28
N VAL A 177 -13.75 -3.44 -15.19
CA VAL A 177 -14.57 -4.50 -15.84
C VAL A 177 -15.11 -5.49 -14.80
N LEU A 178 -14.35 -5.78 -13.76
CA LEU A 178 -14.79 -6.63 -12.64
C LEU A 178 -15.74 -5.92 -11.67
N GLY A 179 -15.94 -4.59 -11.80
CA GLY A 179 -16.82 -3.79 -10.93
C GLY A 179 -16.14 -3.23 -9.67
N ALA A 180 -14.81 -3.18 -9.63
CA ALA A 180 -14.09 -2.61 -8.51
C ALA A 180 -14.15 -1.06 -8.50
N ASP A 181 -14.17 -0.46 -7.30
CA ASP A 181 -13.94 0.98 -7.11
C ASP A 181 -12.43 1.25 -7.20
N VAL A 182 -11.99 1.73 -8.37
CA VAL A 182 -10.57 1.96 -8.65
C VAL A 182 -10.32 3.28 -9.39
N THR A 183 -9.33 4.02 -8.91
CA THR A 183 -8.77 5.19 -9.60
C THR A 183 -7.36 4.90 -10.11
N LEU A 184 -6.95 5.61 -11.16
CA LEU A 184 -5.58 5.61 -11.66
C LEU A 184 -5.14 7.04 -11.90
N ASP A 185 -4.09 7.46 -11.20
CA ASP A 185 -3.42 8.74 -11.36
C ASP A 185 -2.04 8.50 -11.98
N ARG A 186 -1.78 9.13 -13.14
CA ARG A 186 -0.51 9.04 -13.85
C ARG A 186 0.23 10.37 -13.74
N PHE A 187 1.53 10.28 -13.52
CA PHE A 187 2.39 11.46 -13.30
C PHE A 187 3.38 11.58 -14.45
N THR A 188 3.16 12.58 -15.30
CA THR A 188 4.06 12.88 -16.41
C THR A 188 5.44 13.32 -15.91
N GLY A 189 6.48 12.76 -16.48
CA GLY A 189 7.87 13.07 -16.10
C GLY A 189 8.40 12.31 -14.88
N LEU A 190 7.55 11.59 -14.15
CA LEU A 190 7.97 10.81 -12.99
C LEU A 190 8.43 9.41 -13.40
N ALA A 191 9.59 9.00 -12.89
CA ALA A 191 10.14 7.65 -12.98
C ALA A 191 9.65 6.78 -11.81
N HIS A 192 10.42 5.75 -11.42
CA HIS A 192 10.11 4.86 -10.29
C HIS A 192 10.40 5.54 -8.95
N GLY A 193 9.44 6.27 -8.41
CA GLY A 193 9.65 7.06 -7.18
C GLY A 193 8.39 7.69 -6.62
N ILE A 194 8.57 8.42 -5.53
CA ILE A 194 7.57 9.25 -4.86
C ILE A 194 8.10 10.67 -4.82
N ASP A 195 7.40 11.60 -5.43
CA ASP A 195 7.69 13.04 -5.35
C ASP A 195 6.56 13.80 -4.64
N GLY A 196 6.69 15.13 -4.57
CA GLY A 196 5.68 15.98 -3.95
C GLY A 196 4.31 15.98 -4.66
N GLN A 197 4.25 15.64 -5.96
CA GLN A 197 2.97 15.52 -6.68
C GLN A 197 2.24 14.23 -6.29
N VAL A 198 2.98 13.12 -6.19
CA VAL A 198 2.44 11.84 -5.70
C VAL A 198 1.94 11.98 -4.27
N ALA A 199 2.73 12.61 -3.38
CA ALA A 199 2.35 12.79 -1.99
C ALA A 199 1.06 13.63 -1.84
N ARG A 200 0.94 14.74 -2.59
CA ARG A 200 -0.30 15.55 -2.62
C ARG A 200 -1.50 14.76 -3.14
N ARG A 201 -1.35 14.05 -4.26
CA ARG A 201 -2.43 13.24 -4.84
C ARG A 201 -2.87 12.13 -3.90
N LEU A 202 -1.94 11.50 -3.19
CA LEU A 202 -2.23 10.52 -2.16
C LEU A 202 -3.14 11.09 -1.07
N VAL A 203 -2.79 12.26 -0.52
CA VAL A 203 -3.60 12.95 0.50
C VAL A 203 -4.98 13.28 -0.03
N GLU A 204 -5.08 13.85 -1.24
CA GLU A 204 -6.35 14.18 -1.89
C GLU A 204 -7.25 12.94 -1.99
N ARG A 205 -6.73 11.80 -2.44
CA ARG A 205 -7.49 10.54 -2.56
C ARG A 205 -8.02 10.04 -1.22
N ILE A 206 -7.20 10.14 -0.17
CA ILE A 206 -7.60 9.69 1.16
C ILE A 206 -8.69 10.60 1.75
N VAL A 207 -8.56 11.92 1.59
CA VAL A 207 -9.54 12.90 2.09
C VAL A 207 -10.86 12.79 1.33
N GLU A 208 -10.83 12.73 -0.02
CA GLU A 208 -12.02 12.54 -0.86
C GLU A 208 -12.83 11.30 -0.46
N ASP A 209 -12.16 10.25 -0.04
CA ASP A 209 -12.82 9.01 0.41
C ASP A 209 -13.48 9.17 1.79
N GLY A 210 -12.86 9.93 2.69
CA GLY A 210 -13.42 10.24 4.01
C GLY A 210 -14.76 10.97 3.89
N ASP A 211 -14.85 11.95 2.99
CA ASP A 211 -16.07 12.72 2.74
C ASP A 211 -17.22 11.86 2.19
N ARG A 212 -16.91 10.85 1.36
CA ARG A 212 -17.92 9.92 0.79
C ARG A 212 -18.48 8.93 1.79
N THR A 213 -17.76 8.63 2.85
CA THR A 213 -18.23 7.70 3.90
C THR A 213 -19.04 8.39 4.98
N ALA A 214 -19.02 9.73 5.03
CA ALA A 214 -19.75 10.56 5.98
C ALA A 214 -21.16 10.98 5.49
N THR A 215 -21.50 10.67 4.23
CA THR A 215 -22.82 10.92 3.61
C THR A 215 -23.61 9.63 3.45
#